data_a3fe0f2f3de4eb600a61d072b649c213
#
_entry.id   a3fe0f2f3de4eb600a61d072b649c213
#
_cell.length_a   1.000
_cell.length_b   1.000
_cell.length_c   1.000
_cell.angle_alpha   90.00
_cell.angle_beta   90.00
_cell.angle_gamma   90.00
#
_symmetry.space_group_name_H-M   'P 1'
#
loop_
_entity.id
_entity.type
_entity.pdbx_description
1 polymer ?
#
loop_
_entity_poly.entity_id
_entity_poly.type
_entity_poly.pdbx_seq_one_letter_code
_entity_poly.pdbx_strand_id
1 'polypeptide(L)'
;MRRTIISFGTLFNGISITHKNSSDDTVSVTRVPLAYGPTQKFLARLTQSPDLNKSTAITLPRMSFEFTGLTYDPGRKVTTTQQFVVKDPTSNTESKKAFMPVPYNMQFELSLMCKLNDDALQIVEQILPYFQPAYNLTVTLVDVIKEKRDVPVVLENITMQDDYEGDFTERRVLLYTLRFTAKTYLFGPVSTATKDIIKKTKVTYISGDSKSTTRDIAYTVIPRAVKDYDNSVTSNLSVDIDNAETVIPVDDGSGFVVPSSGKLYAEIDGEEIWIKSVSGNNLTVERGADQTGAKAHVRGAAVKLITDADDALIPEGDDFGFDGSVEGFL
;
A
#
# COMPACT_ATOMS: atom_id res chain seq x y z
N MET A 1 8.76 -2.90 -12.53
CA MET A 1 9.65 -3.83 -13.24
C MET A 1 10.85 -4.29 -12.41
N ARG A 2 11.81 -3.41 -12.05
CA ARG A 2 13.02 -3.81 -11.30
C ARG A 2 12.71 -4.63 -10.04
N ARG A 3 11.71 -4.22 -9.26
CA ARG A 3 11.30 -4.97 -8.05
C ARG A 3 10.76 -6.34 -8.35
N THR A 4 9.95 -6.48 -9.41
CA THR A 4 9.42 -7.78 -9.84
C THR A 4 10.56 -8.72 -10.23
N ILE A 5 11.60 -8.22 -10.93
CA ILE A 5 12.78 -9.01 -11.27
C ILE A 5 13.55 -9.47 -10.02
N ILE A 6 13.75 -8.57 -9.06
CA ILE A 6 14.41 -8.89 -7.78
C ILE A 6 13.59 -9.93 -6.99
N SER A 7 12.27 -9.71 -6.88
CA SER A 7 11.38 -10.63 -6.17
C SER A 7 11.35 -12.01 -6.82
N PHE A 8 11.35 -12.07 -8.15
CA PHE A 8 11.46 -13.34 -8.87
C PHE A 8 12.76 -14.08 -8.52
N GLY A 9 13.91 -13.40 -8.54
CA GLY A 9 15.18 -14.02 -8.15
C GLY A 9 15.21 -14.48 -6.69
N THR A 10 14.51 -13.80 -5.80
CA THR A 10 14.44 -14.16 -4.38
C THR A 10 13.76 -15.51 -4.14
N LEU A 11 12.80 -15.90 -5.01
CA LEU A 11 12.11 -17.20 -4.91
C LEU A 11 13.06 -18.39 -4.94
N PHE A 12 14.12 -18.30 -5.73
CA PHE A 12 15.03 -19.43 -5.99
C PHE A 12 16.35 -19.33 -5.21
N ASN A 13 16.49 -18.35 -4.33
CA ASN A 13 17.76 -18.08 -3.64
C ASN A 13 18.06 -19.04 -2.47
N GLY A 14 17.14 -19.91 -2.10
CA GLY A 14 17.30 -20.83 -0.96
C GLY A 14 17.53 -22.29 -1.33
N ILE A 15 17.66 -22.63 -2.60
CA ILE A 15 17.74 -24.00 -3.09
C ILE A 15 19.09 -24.62 -2.73
N SER A 16 19.07 -25.86 -2.21
CA SER A 16 20.25 -26.63 -1.84
C SER A 16 20.13 -28.07 -2.31
N ILE A 17 21.25 -28.67 -2.61
CA ILE A 17 21.36 -30.09 -2.93
C ILE A 17 22.01 -30.87 -1.76
N THR A 18 21.61 -32.11 -1.59
CA THR A 18 22.08 -32.96 -0.52
C THR A 18 22.70 -34.23 -1.12
N HIS A 19 23.94 -34.47 -0.81
CA HIS A 19 24.60 -35.74 -1.18
C HIS A 19 24.60 -36.70 0.02
N LYS A 20 24.19 -37.92 -0.23
CA LYS A 20 24.15 -39.01 0.76
C LYS A 20 25.16 -40.08 0.42
N ASN A 21 25.61 -40.81 1.43
CA ASN A 21 26.42 -41.99 1.23
C ASN A 21 25.55 -43.25 1.03
N SER A 22 26.19 -44.39 0.83
CA SER A 22 25.51 -45.68 0.68
C SER A 22 24.71 -46.14 1.91
N SER A 23 24.93 -45.53 3.06
CA SER A 23 24.22 -45.78 4.33
C SER A 23 23.09 -44.79 4.58
N ASP A 24 22.72 -43.95 3.57
CA ASP A 24 21.71 -42.89 3.63
C ASP A 24 22.06 -41.72 4.58
N ASP A 25 23.32 -41.66 5.06
CA ASP A 25 23.77 -40.51 5.86
C ASP A 25 24.12 -39.32 4.97
N THR A 26 23.74 -38.12 5.41
CA THR A 26 24.05 -36.87 4.70
C THR A 26 25.53 -36.54 4.79
N VAL A 27 26.24 -36.61 3.66
CA VAL A 27 27.66 -36.28 3.56
C VAL A 27 27.92 -34.80 3.37
N SER A 28 27.12 -34.16 2.53
CA SER A 28 27.25 -32.72 2.27
C SER A 28 25.93 -32.08 1.87
N VAL A 29 25.73 -30.81 2.27
CA VAL A 29 24.65 -29.97 1.81
C VAL A 29 25.27 -28.76 1.13
N THR A 30 25.00 -28.57 -0.16
CA THR A 30 25.57 -27.47 -0.94
C THR A 30 24.48 -26.57 -1.43
N ARG A 31 24.57 -25.28 -1.10
CA ARG A 31 23.65 -24.26 -1.61
C ARG A 31 23.96 -23.97 -3.07
N VAL A 32 22.92 -23.96 -3.93
CA VAL A 32 23.07 -23.69 -5.35
C VAL A 32 23.09 -22.18 -5.56
N PRO A 33 24.19 -21.60 -6.09
CA PRO A 33 24.28 -20.18 -6.31
C PRO A 33 23.39 -19.75 -7.48
N LEU A 34 22.66 -18.65 -7.28
CA LEU A 34 21.81 -18.02 -8.27
C LEU A 34 22.43 -16.70 -8.74
N ALA A 35 22.41 -16.43 -10.05
CA ALA A 35 22.88 -15.17 -10.61
C ALA A 35 21.93 -14.64 -11.70
N TYR A 36 21.83 -13.31 -11.82
CA TYR A 36 21.11 -12.68 -12.90
C TYR A 36 22.00 -12.55 -14.15
N GLY A 37 21.54 -13.06 -15.26
CA GLY A 37 22.19 -12.92 -16.56
C GLY A 37 21.88 -14.06 -17.52
N PRO A 38 22.16 -13.86 -18.80
CA PRO A 38 21.89 -14.86 -19.84
C PRO A 38 22.74 -16.12 -19.64
N THR A 39 22.12 -17.26 -19.89
CA THR A 39 22.72 -18.58 -19.78
C THR A 39 24.03 -18.69 -20.57
N GLN A 40 24.05 -18.12 -21.77
CA GLN A 40 25.23 -18.13 -22.65
C GLN A 40 26.48 -17.52 -22.00
N LYS A 41 26.31 -16.47 -21.17
CA LYS A 41 27.41 -15.85 -20.44
C LYS A 41 28.08 -16.82 -19.45
N PHE A 42 27.30 -17.69 -18.84
CA PHE A 42 27.81 -18.68 -17.89
C PHE A 42 28.41 -19.87 -18.60
N LEU A 43 27.79 -20.34 -19.71
CA LEU A 43 28.36 -21.39 -20.55
C LEU A 43 29.69 -20.99 -21.15
N ALA A 44 29.80 -19.77 -21.68
CA ALA A 44 31.07 -19.26 -22.22
C ALA A 44 32.21 -19.23 -21.17
N ARG A 45 31.87 -18.98 -19.90
CA ARG A 45 32.85 -19.03 -18.80
C ARG A 45 33.25 -20.44 -18.38
N LEU A 46 32.42 -21.45 -18.65
CA LEU A 46 32.77 -22.83 -18.43
C LEU A 46 33.77 -23.37 -19.46
N THR A 47 33.65 -22.87 -20.72
CA THR A 47 34.53 -23.26 -21.83
C THR A 47 35.83 -22.46 -21.89
N GLN A 48 35.87 -21.25 -21.31
CA GLN A 48 37.13 -20.50 -21.22
C GLN A 48 38.08 -21.18 -20.27
N SER A 49 39.26 -21.53 -20.79
CA SER A 49 40.37 -22.02 -19.98
C SER A 49 40.69 -21.03 -18.86
N PRO A 50 40.83 -21.47 -17.60
CA PRO A 50 41.15 -20.56 -16.52
C PRO A 50 42.48 -19.91 -16.83
N ASP A 51 42.47 -18.58 -16.91
CA ASP A 51 43.72 -17.76 -16.96
C ASP A 51 44.51 -18.12 -15.68
N LEU A 52 45.74 -18.53 -15.81
CA LEU A 52 46.58 -19.05 -14.72
C LEU A 52 46.69 -18.11 -13.51
N ASN A 53 46.32 -16.85 -13.69
CA ASN A 53 46.29 -15.81 -12.65
C ASN A 53 44.90 -15.55 -12.01
N LYS A 54 43.81 -16.14 -12.48
CA LYS A 54 42.48 -15.98 -11.93
C LYS A 54 41.80 -17.33 -11.74
N SER A 55 41.91 -17.89 -10.56
CA SER A 55 41.34 -19.18 -10.15
C SER A 55 39.83 -19.15 -9.92
N THR A 56 39.05 -18.48 -10.76
CA THR A 56 37.60 -18.50 -10.69
C THR A 56 37.00 -19.39 -11.74
N ALA A 57 37.21 -20.68 -11.59
CA ALA A 57 36.37 -21.68 -12.24
C ALA A 57 34.94 -21.52 -11.72
N ILE A 58 33.97 -21.46 -12.61
CA ILE A 58 32.55 -21.49 -12.20
C ILE A 58 32.29 -22.91 -11.67
N THR A 59 31.82 -22.98 -10.42
CA THR A 59 31.41 -24.26 -9.81
C THR A 59 30.00 -24.63 -10.26
N LEU A 60 29.79 -25.88 -10.61
CA LEU A 60 28.49 -26.49 -10.83
C LEU A 60 28.09 -27.29 -9.56
N PRO A 61 26.82 -27.39 -9.21
CA PRO A 61 25.63 -26.84 -9.88
C PRO A 61 25.46 -25.33 -9.70
N ARG A 62 24.80 -24.70 -10.68
CA ARG A 62 24.55 -23.27 -10.67
C ARG A 62 23.22 -22.96 -11.34
N MET A 63 22.58 -21.89 -10.88
CA MET A 63 21.38 -21.32 -11.50
C MET A 63 21.65 -19.93 -12.05
N SER A 64 21.02 -19.63 -13.17
CA SER A 64 20.97 -18.28 -13.70
C SER A 64 19.52 -17.95 -14.10
N PHE A 65 19.13 -16.69 -13.96
CA PHE A 65 17.84 -16.25 -14.47
C PHE A 65 17.99 -14.95 -15.24
N GLU A 66 17.12 -14.77 -16.22
CA GLU A 66 17.06 -13.55 -16.99
C GLU A 66 15.61 -13.15 -17.30
N PHE A 67 15.44 -11.86 -17.52
CA PHE A 67 14.22 -11.29 -18.05
C PHE A 67 14.32 -11.32 -19.58
N THR A 68 13.45 -12.10 -20.24
CA THR A 68 13.54 -12.36 -21.67
C THR A 68 12.59 -11.51 -22.50
N GLY A 69 11.49 -11.06 -21.94
CA GLY A 69 10.52 -10.26 -22.70
C GLY A 69 9.38 -9.65 -21.90
N LEU A 70 8.73 -8.70 -22.54
CA LEU A 70 7.56 -8.00 -22.02
C LEU A 70 6.45 -8.01 -23.07
N THR A 71 5.29 -8.54 -22.73
CA THR A 71 4.14 -8.63 -23.65
C THR A 71 2.93 -7.94 -23.01
N TYR A 72 2.24 -7.10 -23.77
CA TYR A 72 0.99 -6.51 -23.33
C TYR A 72 -0.11 -7.56 -23.24
N ASP A 73 -0.93 -7.49 -22.18
CA ASP A 73 -2.05 -8.41 -21.96
C ASP A 73 -3.40 -7.72 -22.20
N PRO A 74 -4.00 -7.86 -23.38
CA PRO A 74 -5.27 -7.21 -23.71
C PRO A 74 -6.46 -7.77 -22.93
N GLY A 75 -6.36 -9.02 -22.45
CA GLY A 75 -7.45 -9.65 -21.69
C GLY A 75 -7.69 -9.04 -20.32
N ARG A 76 -6.66 -8.42 -19.72
CA ARG A 76 -6.74 -7.74 -18.41
C ARG A 76 -6.83 -6.22 -18.54
N LYS A 77 -7.07 -5.68 -19.74
CA LYS A 77 -7.17 -4.25 -19.98
C LYS A 77 -8.34 -3.64 -19.22
N VAL A 78 -8.08 -2.56 -18.50
CA VAL A 78 -9.07 -1.70 -17.86
C VAL A 78 -9.26 -0.44 -18.72
N THR A 79 -10.37 0.26 -18.54
CA THR A 79 -10.69 1.49 -19.26
C THR A 79 -9.58 2.54 -19.08
N THR A 80 -9.12 3.15 -20.17
CA THR A 80 -7.99 4.09 -20.17
C THR A 80 -8.27 5.40 -19.44
N THR A 81 -9.54 5.77 -19.34
CA THR A 81 -9.98 7.01 -18.68
C THR A 81 -10.18 6.86 -17.18
N GLN A 82 -10.21 5.62 -16.68
CA GLN A 82 -10.45 5.37 -15.28
C GLN A 82 -9.22 5.75 -14.44
N GLN A 83 -9.48 6.51 -13.39
CA GLN A 83 -8.48 6.94 -12.41
C GLN A 83 -8.89 6.42 -11.03
N PHE A 84 -7.92 6.15 -10.20
CA PHE A 84 -8.15 5.95 -8.77
C PHE A 84 -7.46 7.06 -7.98
N VAL A 85 -8.09 7.43 -6.89
CA VAL A 85 -7.60 8.48 -6.00
C VAL A 85 -7.24 7.81 -4.68
N VAL A 86 -6.05 8.06 -4.21
CA VAL A 86 -5.55 7.52 -2.93
C VAL A 86 -5.15 8.69 -2.05
N LYS A 87 -5.51 8.63 -0.78
CA LYS A 87 -5.02 9.59 0.21
C LYS A 87 -3.49 9.55 0.25
N ASP A 88 -2.85 10.70 0.33
CA ASP A 88 -1.41 10.75 0.52
C ASP A 88 -1.05 10.18 1.89
N PRO A 89 -0.22 9.13 1.97
CA PRO A 89 0.19 8.55 3.25
C PRO A 89 1.03 9.51 4.12
N THR A 90 1.51 10.61 3.54
CA THR A 90 2.34 11.61 4.21
C THR A 90 1.60 12.92 4.53
N SER A 91 0.39 13.11 4.00
CA SER A 91 -0.41 14.32 4.18
C SER A 91 -1.88 13.98 4.40
N ASN A 92 -2.49 14.56 5.43
CA ASN A 92 -3.91 14.38 5.71
C ASN A 92 -4.84 15.18 4.77
N THR A 93 -4.29 16.14 4.05
CA THR A 93 -5.05 17.10 3.21
C THR A 93 -4.87 16.87 1.72
N GLU A 94 -3.91 16.04 1.31
CA GLU A 94 -3.60 15.84 -0.10
C GLU A 94 -4.03 14.45 -0.57
N SER A 95 -4.54 14.39 -1.77
CA SER A 95 -4.82 13.13 -2.46
C SER A 95 -3.92 12.99 -3.68
N LYS A 96 -3.58 11.76 -4.02
CA LYS A 96 -2.82 11.41 -5.22
C LYS A 96 -3.72 10.68 -6.20
N LYS A 97 -3.64 11.08 -7.46
CA LYS A 97 -4.38 10.45 -8.57
C LYS A 97 -3.43 9.65 -9.43
N ALA A 98 -3.84 8.46 -9.79
CA ALA A 98 -3.15 7.66 -10.79
C ALA A 98 -4.17 7.07 -11.77
N PHE A 99 -3.76 6.97 -13.03
CA PHE A 99 -4.54 6.19 -13.99
C PHE A 99 -4.45 4.72 -13.66
N MET A 100 -5.49 3.98 -14.01
CA MET A 100 -5.48 2.52 -13.86
C MET A 100 -4.26 1.93 -14.53
N PRO A 101 -3.61 0.93 -13.91
CA PRO A 101 -2.38 0.37 -14.43
C PRO A 101 -2.60 -0.45 -15.68
N VAL A 102 -1.60 -0.44 -16.52
CA VAL A 102 -1.59 -1.22 -17.77
C VAL A 102 -1.07 -2.63 -17.48
N PRO A 103 -1.80 -3.70 -17.85
CA PRO A 103 -1.38 -5.07 -17.64
C PRO A 103 -0.30 -5.50 -18.62
N TYR A 104 0.76 -6.09 -18.09
CA TYR A 104 1.84 -6.68 -18.86
C TYR A 104 2.22 -8.04 -18.31
N ASN A 105 2.62 -8.92 -19.19
CA ASN A 105 3.22 -10.21 -18.90
C ASN A 105 4.74 -10.07 -19.03
N MET A 106 5.47 -10.31 -17.94
CA MET A 106 6.93 -10.35 -17.92
C MET A 106 7.38 -11.80 -18.06
N GLN A 107 8.19 -12.06 -19.06
CA GLN A 107 8.74 -13.40 -19.33
C GLN A 107 10.09 -13.55 -18.66
N PHE A 108 10.29 -14.65 -17.97
CA PHE A 108 11.53 -15.02 -17.30
C PHE A 108 11.98 -16.40 -17.72
N GLU A 109 13.27 -16.56 -17.80
CA GLU A 109 13.91 -17.85 -18.00
C GLU A 109 14.85 -18.13 -16.84
N LEU A 110 14.67 -19.29 -16.20
CA LEU A 110 15.56 -19.82 -15.16
C LEU A 110 16.28 -21.02 -15.74
N SER A 111 17.60 -20.94 -15.78
CA SER A 111 18.45 -21.99 -16.30
C SER A 111 19.23 -22.64 -15.15
N LEU A 112 19.16 -23.95 -15.09
CA LEU A 112 19.91 -24.79 -14.16
C LEU A 112 21.05 -25.46 -14.91
N MET A 113 22.24 -25.27 -14.45
CA MET A 113 23.45 -25.89 -15.01
C MET A 113 24.01 -26.88 -13.99
N CYS A 114 23.99 -28.16 -14.32
CA CYS A 114 24.43 -29.24 -13.46
C CYS A 114 25.39 -30.20 -14.19
N LYS A 115 26.20 -30.92 -13.43
CA LYS A 115 27.05 -31.96 -13.96
C LYS A 115 26.37 -33.34 -13.85
N LEU A 116 25.60 -33.54 -12.79
CA LEU A 116 24.89 -34.77 -12.48
C LEU A 116 23.39 -34.54 -12.66
N ASN A 117 22.69 -35.53 -13.22
CA ASN A 117 21.24 -35.46 -13.38
C ASN A 117 20.50 -35.53 -12.04
N ASP A 118 21.04 -36.25 -11.08
CA ASP A 118 20.49 -36.32 -9.72
C ASP A 118 20.44 -34.95 -9.04
N ASP A 119 21.49 -34.15 -9.17
CA ASP A 119 21.52 -32.77 -8.66
C ASP A 119 20.46 -31.89 -9.32
N ALA A 120 20.29 -32.06 -10.64
CA ALA A 120 19.30 -31.30 -11.40
C ALA A 120 17.88 -31.66 -10.97
N LEU A 121 17.58 -32.94 -10.79
CA LEU A 121 16.28 -33.42 -10.33
C LEU A 121 15.98 -32.94 -8.91
N GLN A 122 16.94 -33.00 -7.98
CA GLN A 122 16.76 -32.47 -6.63
C GLN A 122 16.41 -30.96 -6.62
N ILE A 123 17.01 -30.18 -7.53
CA ILE A 123 16.69 -28.74 -7.67
C ILE A 123 15.28 -28.56 -8.22
N VAL A 124 14.92 -29.29 -9.29
CA VAL A 124 13.61 -29.18 -9.95
C VAL A 124 12.49 -29.60 -8.99
N GLU A 125 12.69 -30.68 -8.21
CA GLU A 125 11.73 -31.16 -7.21
C GLU A 125 11.49 -30.15 -6.08
N GLN A 126 12.45 -29.28 -5.76
CA GLN A 126 12.26 -28.18 -4.81
C GLN A 126 11.49 -27.01 -5.42
N ILE A 127 11.50 -26.84 -6.74
CA ILE A 127 10.84 -25.72 -7.44
C ILE A 127 9.38 -26.03 -7.76
N LEU A 128 9.13 -27.19 -8.37
CA LEU A 128 7.83 -27.53 -8.96
C LEU A 128 6.64 -27.46 -7.99
N PRO A 129 6.71 -27.91 -6.76
CA PRO A 129 5.57 -27.93 -5.84
C PRO A 129 4.99 -26.56 -5.52
N TYR A 130 5.76 -25.48 -5.70
CA TYR A 130 5.29 -24.12 -5.46
C TYR A 130 4.39 -23.58 -6.59
N PHE A 131 4.42 -24.21 -7.79
CA PHE A 131 3.70 -23.73 -8.97
C PHE A 131 2.48 -24.61 -9.29
N GLN A 132 1.34 -24.34 -8.64
CA GLN A 132 0.06 -25.05 -8.80
C GLN A 132 -1.09 -24.12 -9.17
N PRO A 133 -1.27 -23.69 -10.38
CA PRO A 133 -0.33 -23.50 -11.49
C PRO A 133 0.52 -22.23 -11.34
N ALA A 134 0.21 -21.35 -10.37
CA ALA A 134 0.87 -20.07 -10.17
C ALA A 134 1.32 -19.87 -8.74
N TYR A 135 2.44 -19.20 -8.57
CA TYR A 135 2.92 -18.67 -7.30
C TYR A 135 2.67 -17.17 -7.22
N ASN A 136 2.04 -16.69 -6.16
CA ASN A 136 1.72 -15.28 -6.01
C ASN A 136 2.84 -14.54 -5.26
N LEU A 137 3.43 -13.55 -5.93
CA LEU A 137 4.42 -12.64 -5.35
C LEU A 137 3.76 -11.32 -4.98
N THR A 138 3.75 -10.97 -3.70
CA THR A 138 3.30 -9.64 -3.27
C THR A 138 4.43 -8.62 -3.49
N VAL A 139 4.24 -7.69 -4.41
CA VAL A 139 5.24 -6.69 -4.78
C VAL A 139 4.67 -5.29 -4.61
N THR A 140 5.42 -4.40 -3.93
CA THR A 140 5.09 -2.98 -3.92
C THR A 140 5.45 -2.36 -5.27
N LEU A 141 4.44 -2.08 -6.10
CA LEU A 141 4.63 -1.59 -7.47
C LEU A 141 4.87 -0.08 -7.50
N VAL A 142 4.20 0.69 -6.63
CA VAL A 142 4.33 2.15 -6.55
C VAL A 142 4.63 2.58 -5.12
N ASP A 143 5.81 3.18 -4.91
CA ASP A 143 6.25 3.62 -3.57
C ASP A 143 5.47 4.81 -3.05
N VAL A 144 5.14 5.72 -3.95
CA VAL A 144 4.53 7.01 -3.60
C VAL A 144 3.17 6.83 -2.94
N ILE A 145 2.42 5.82 -3.36
CA ILE A 145 1.09 5.49 -2.84
C ILE A 145 1.08 4.18 -2.06
N LYS A 146 2.26 3.57 -1.83
CA LYS A 146 2.46 2.27 -1.17
C LYS A 146 1.59 1.13 -1.74
N GLU A 147 1.27 1.22 -3.04
CA GLU A 147 0.42 0.23 -3.70
C GLU A 147 1.12 -1.12 -3.79
N LYS A 148 0.57 -2.10 -3.10
CA LYS A 148 1.00 -3.50 -3.13
C LYS A 148 0.07 -4.29 -4.03
N ARG A 149 0.63 -5.12 -4.89
CA ARG A 149 -0.14 -6.04 -5.74
C ARG A 149 0.46 -7.42 -5.74
N ASP A 150 -0.41 -8.40 -5.80
CA ASP A 150 -0.02 -9.76 -6.03
C ASP A 150 0.23 -9.98 -7.52
N VAL A 151 1.42 -10.44 -7.81
CA VAL A 151 1.90 -10.76 -9.15
C VAL A 151 1.95 -12.27 -9.27
N PRO A 152 0.97 -12.91 -9.92
CA PRO A 152 1.03 -14.35 -10.14
C PRO A 152 2.14 -14.67 -11.15
N VAL A 153 3.01 -15.57 -10.77
CA VAL A 153 4.09 -16.14 -11.59
C VAL A 153 3.69 -17.55 -11.98
N VAL A 154 3.50 -17.79 -13.26
CA VAL A 154 3.08 -19.07 -13.82
C VAL A 154 4.28 -19.75 -14.46
N LEU A 155 4.49 -21.02 -14.14
CA LEU A 155 5.44 -21.87 -14.85
C LEU A 155 4.79 -22.39 -16.13
N GLU A 156 5.37 -22.05 -17.28
CA GLU A 156 4.80 -22.42 -18.60
C GLU A 156 5.40 -23.69 -19.18
N ASN A 157 6.73 -23.81 -19.12
CA ASN A 157 7.42 -24.92 -19.75
C ASN A 157 8.75 -25.23 -19.05
N ILE A 158 9.14 -26.49 -19.16
CA ILE A 158 10.44 -26.98 -18.74
C ILE A 158 11.06 -27.73 -19.89
N THR A 159 12.25 -27.36 -20.30
CA THR A 159 13.04 -28.06 -21.32
C THR A 159 14.34 -28.54 -20.72
N MET A 160 14.76 -29.74 -21.12
CA MET A 160 16.03 -30.33 -20.74
C MET A 160 16.89 -30.48 -21.99
N GLN A 161 18.12 -30.04 -21.92
CA GLN A 161 19.15 -30.25 -22.94
C GLN A 161 20.32 -30.99 -22.30
N ASP A 162 20.65 -32.10 -22.88
CA ASP A 162 21.85 -32.88 -22.51
C ASP A 162 22.73 -32.92 -23.77
N ASP A 163 23.56 -31.89 -23.90
CA ASP A 163 24.47 -31.77 -25.03
C ASP A 163 25.70 -32.64 -24.74
N TYR A 164 25.68 -33.81 -25.32
CA TYR A 164 26.81 -34.72 -25.39
C TYR A 164 27.40 -34.70 -26.83
N GLU A 165 28.10 -33.61 -27.14
CA GLU A 165 28.92 -33.51 -28.35
C GLU A 165 30.39 -33.50 -27.89
N GLY A 166 31.13 -34.63 -28.08
CA GLY A 166 32.54 -34.61 -27.90
C GLY A 166 33.14 -35.87 -27.31
N ASP A 167 34.45 -35.88 -27.22
CA ASP A 167 35.27 -36.95 -26.66
C ASP A 167 35.06 -37.06 -25.15
N PHE A 168 35.34 -38.22 -24.55
CA PHE A 168 35.22 -38.51 -23.09
C PHE A 168 35.96 -37.51 -22.18
N THR A 169 36.73 -36.60 -22.75
CA THR A 169 37.48 -35.54 -22.05
C THR A 169 36.69 -34.24 -21.90
N GLU A 170 35.61 -34.05 -22.63
CA GLU A 170 34.82 -32.83 -22.55
C GLU A 170 33.86 -32.79 -21.35
N ARG A 171 33.69 -31.60 -20.80
CA ARG A 171 32.83 -31.41 -19.63
C ARG A 171 31.35 -31.45 -20.04
N ARG A 172 30.63 -32.49 -19.69
CA ARG A 172 29.20 -32.60 -19.84
C ARG A 172 28.51 -31.60 -18.92
N VAL A 173 27.61 -30.80 -19.49
CA VAL A 173 26.75 -29.89 -18.76
C VAL A 173 25.31 -30.17 -19.12
N LEU A 174 24.53 -30.56 -18.09
CA LEU A 174 23.09 -30.69 -18.20
C LEU A 174 22.47 -29.33 -18.01
N LEU A 175 21.64 -28.89 -18.98
CA LEU A 175 20.93 -27.63 -18.97
C LEU A 175 19.43 -27.86 -18.86
N TYR A 176 18.83 -27.45 -17.74
CA TYR A 176 17.39 -27.37 -17.59
C TYR A 176 16.97 -25.92 -17.71
N THR A 177 16.00 -25.63 -18.56
CA THR A 177 15.44 -24.30 -18.77
C THR A 177 13.98 -24.29 -18.41
N LEU A 178 13.64 -23.49 -17.39
CA LEU A 178 12.28 -23.27 -16.92
C LEU A 178 11.82 -21.90 -17.36
N ARG A 179 10.67 -21.84 -18.05
CA ARG A 179 10.08 -20.58 -18.53
C ARG A 179 8.90 -20.20 -17.67
N PHE A 180 8.90 -18.93 -17.26
CA PHE A 180 7.86 -18.38 -16.40
C PHE A 180 7.27 -17.10 -17.00
N THR A 181 5.99 -16.91 -16.75
CA THR A 181 5.29 -15.67 -17.05
C THR A 181 4.75 -15.05 -15.76
N ALA A 182 5.23 -13.84 -15.43
CA ALA A 182 4.73 -13.05 -14.31
C ALA A 182 3.72 -12.02 -14.82
N LYS A 183 2.47 -12.11 -14.33
CA LYS A 183 1.38 -11.22 -14.74
C LYS A 183 1.39 -9.95 -13.88
N THR A 184 2.10 -8.94 -14.34
CA THR A 184 2.31 -7.68 -13.62
C THR A 184 1.46 -6.52 -14.17
N TYR A 185 1.55 -5.38 -13.48
CA TYR A 185 0.93 -4.14 -13.86
C TYR A 185 1.95 -3.01 -13.87
N LEU A 186 1.89 -2.17 -14.90
CA LEU A 186 2.70 -0.97 -15.01
C LEU A 186 1.84 0.25 -14.75
N PHE A 187 2.24 1.05 -13.76
CA PHE A 187 1.57 2.29 -13.39
C PHE A 187 2.18 3.46 -14.15
N GLY A 188 1.31 4.36 -14.58
CA GLY A 188 1.71 5.66 -15.11
C GLY A 188 2.20 6.61 -14.01
N PRO A 189 2.49 7.87 -14.38
CA PRO A 189 2.88 8.89 -13.41
C PRO A 189 1.75 9.14 -12.42
N VAL A 190 2.11 9.31 -11.14
CA VAL A 190 1.20 9.71 -10.08
C VAL A 190 1.19 11.23 -10.02
N SER A 191 0.04 11.84 -10.25
CA SER A 191 -0.13 13.29 -10.09
C SER A 191 -0.63 13.61 -8.68
N THR A 192 -0.10 14.69 -8.12
CA THR A 192 -0.70 15.27 -6.92
C THR A 192 -2.00 15.93 -7.35
N ALA A 193 -3.11 15.39 -6.88
CA ALA A 193 -4.39 16.00 -7.13
C ALA A 193 -4.57 17.19 -6.19
N THR A 194 -5.48 18.06 -6.58
CA THR A 194 -5.94 19.24 -5.85
C THR A 194 -6.01 18.99 -4.35
N LYS A 195 -5.59 19.98 -3.58
CA LYS A 195 -5.53 19.97 -2.12
C LYS A 195 -6.89 19.86 -1.43
N ASP A 196 -7.99 19.94 -2.17
CA ASP A 196 -9.34 20.07 -1.58
C ASP A 196 -10.06 18.71 -1.60
N ILE A 197 -10.13 18.10 -0.43
CA ILE A 197 -11.06 17.01 -0.14
C ILE A 197 -12.39 17.67 0.24
N ILE A 198 -13.51 17.22 -0.33
CA ILE A 198 -14.83 17.68 0.08
C ILE A 198 -15.06 17.17 1.50
N LYS A 199 -14.96 18.08 2.48
CA LYS A 199 -15.20 17.77 3.90
C LYS A 199 -16.66 17.97 4.31
N LYS A 200 -17.40 18.81 3.57
CA LYS A 200 -18.79 19.15 3.90
C LYS A 200 -19.59 19.39 2.63
N THR A 201 -20.72 18.75 2.51
CA THR A 201 -21.69 19.00 1.44
C THR A 201 -22.99 19.56 2.06
N LYS A 202 -23.39 20.75 1.64
CA LYS A 202 -24.65 21.36 2.07
C LYS A 202 -25.58 21.49 0.88
N VAL A 203 -26.75 20.88 0.98
CA VAL A 203 -27.83 21.02 -0.02
C VAL A 203 -28.96 21.80 0.62
N THR A 204 -29.29 22.93 0.05
CA THR A 204 -30.40 23.78 0.52
C THR A 204 -31.52 23.74 -0.51
N TYR A 205 -32.68 23.32 -0.08
CA TYR A 205 -33.90 23.36 -0.87
C TYR A 205 -34.63 24.71 -0.56
N ILE A 206 -35.03 25.38 -1.60
CA ILE A 206 -35.71 26.67 -1.50
C ILE A 206 -37.02 26.50 -2.25
N SER A 207 -38.16 26.74 -1.58
CA SER A 207 -39.46 26.85 -2.22
C SER A 207 -39.80 28.31 -2.38
N GLY A 208 -40.19 28.73 -3.59
CA GLY A 208 -40.59 30.09 -3.89
C GLY A 208 -39.92 30.69 -5.13
N ASP A 209 -40.39 31.88 -5.53
CA ASP A 209 -39.83 32.60 -6.66
C ASP A 209 -38.42 33.10 -6.33
N SER A 210 -37.55 33.16 -7.32
CA SER A 210 -36.10 33.41 -7.22
C SER A 210 -35.66 34.68 -6.51
N LYS A 211 -36.61 35.52 -6.10
CA LYS A 211 -36.37 36.78 -5.40
C LYS A 211 -36.69 36.78 -3.91
N SER A 212 -37.32 35.73 -3.39
CA SER A 212 -37.62 35.59 -1.96
C SER A 212 -36.92 34.31 -1.43
N THR A 213 -35.81 34.49 -0.74
CA THR A 213 -35.01 33.41 -0.21
C THR A 213 -35.55 32.89 1.11
N THR A 214 -36.71 32.24 1.10
CA THR A 214 -37.16 31.47 2.25
C THR A 214 -36.59 30.08 2.13
N ARG A 215 -35.70 29.73 3.07
CA ARG A 215 -35.04 28.40 3.11
C ARG A 215 -35.95 27.42 3.83
N ASP A 216 -36.47 26.43 3.13
CA ASP A 216 -37.39 25.47 3.70
C ASP A 216 -36.68 24.28 4.34
N ILE A 217 -35.69 23.71 3.68
CA ILE A 217 -34.94 22.52 4.18
C ILE A 217 -33.48 22.65 3.79
N ALA A 218 -32.58 22.37 4.72
CA ALA A 218 -31.16 22.23 4.45
C ALA A 218 -30.62 20.88 4.95
N TYR A 219 -29.97 20.13 4.08
CA TYR A 219 -29.25 18.92 4.44
C TYR A 219 -27.75 19.22 4.49
N THR A 220 -27.13 18.93 5.61
CA THR A 220 -25.68 19.03 5.77
C THR A 220 -25.15 17.64 6.01
N VAL A 221 -24.24 17.18 5.14
CA VAL A 221 -23.57 15.89 5.27
C VAL A 221 -22.10 16.15 5.56
N ILE A 222 -21.64 15.72 6.72
CA ILE A 222 -20.26 15.79 7.16
C ILE A 222 -19.86 14.34 7.47
N PRO A 223 -18.85 13.77 6.79
CA PRO A 223 -18.32 12.48 7.19
C PRO A 223 -17.62 12.66 8.55
N ARG A 224 -18.15 12.04 9.59
CA ARG A 224 -17.54 11.98 10.92
C ARG A 224 -17.14 10.53 11.21
N ALA A 225 -15.98 10.34 11.83
CA ALA A 225 -15.65 9.06 12.45
C ALA A 225 -16.60 8.86 13.64
N VAL A 226 -17.19 7.67 13.74
CA VAL A 226 -18.09 7.31 14.85
C VAL A 226 -17.33 7.15 16.17
N LYS A 227 -16.01 7.04 16.12
CA LYS A 227 -15.14 6.93 17.28
C LYS A 227 -14.32 8.19 17.44
N ASP A 228 -14.33 8.73 18.64
CA ASP A 228 -13.38 9.72 19.11
C ASP A 228 -12.04 9.01 19.32
N TYR A 229 -11.11 9.21 18.37
CA TYR A 229 -9.87 8.45 18.31
C TYR A 229 -8.76 9.02 19.17
N ASP A 230 -8.91 10.24 19.63
CA ASP A 230 -7.79 10.91 20.20
C ASP A 230 -8.07 11.33 21.64
N ASN A 231 -9.26 11.69 22.08
CA ASN A 231 -9.59 12.13 23.46
C ASN A 231 -8.46 12.95 24.11
N SER A 232 -7.59 13.57 23.31
CA SER A 232 -6.35 14.13 23.74
C SER A 232 -6.56 15.34 24.63
N VAL A 233 -7.66 16.05 24.41
CA VAL A 233 -8.06 17.20 25.23
C VAL A 233 -9.55 17.18 25.49
N THR A 234 -9.91 16.77 26.70
CA THR A 234 -11.27 16.82 27.21
C THR A 234 -11.29 17.50 28.56
N SER A 235 -12.19 18.44 28.76
CA SER A 235 -12.46 19.07 30.06
C SER A 235 -13.96 19.08 30.29
N ASN A 236 -14.40 19.38 31.52
CA ASN A 236 -15.83 19.49 31.83
C ASN A 236 -16.19 20.95 32.12
N LEU A 237 -17.43 21.30 31.90
CA LEU A 237 -17.97 22.60 32.31
C LEU A 237 -17.96 22.68 33.85
N SER A 238 -17.40 23.76 34.38
CA SER A 238 -17.36 23.99 35.82
C SER A 238 -18.63 24.61 36.39
N VAL A 239 -19.48 25.18 35.53
CA VAL A 239 -20.78 25.80 35.87
C VAL A 239 -21.80 25.54 34.75
N ASP A 240 -23.09 25.73 35.07
CA ASP A 240 -24.13 25.74 34.05
C ASP A 240 -23.96 26.99 33.16
N ILE A 241 -24.15 26.81 31.87
CA ILE A 241 -24.10 27.91 30.89
C ILE A 241 -25.42 27.97 30.08
N ASP A 242 -25.85 29.18 29.75
CA ASP A 242 -26.97 29.40 28.87
C ASP A 242 -26.53 29.45 27.38
N ASN A 243 -27.45 29.75 26.50
CA ASN A 243 -27.17 29.85 25.07
C ASN A 243 -26.54 31.20 24.62
N ALA A 244 -26.32 32.15 25.51
CA ALA A 244 -25.81 33.48 25.21
C ALA A 244 -24.38 33.72 25.74
N GLU A 245 -23.94 32.95 26.69
CA GLU A 245 -22.62 33.09 27.30
C GLU A 245 -21.49 32.83 26.31
N THR A 246 -20.58 33.79 26.22
CA THR A 246 -19.40 33.72 25.33
C THR A 246 -18.10 33.39 26.07
N VAL A 247 -18.14 33.32 27.40
CA VAL A 247 -17.03 32.89 28.23
C VAL A 247 -17.43 31.63 28.95
N ILE A 248 -16.82 30.54 28.62
CA ILE A 248 -17.12 29.17 29.12
C ILE A 248 -16.07 28.76 30.11
N PRO A 249 -16.41 28.65 31.41
CA PRO A 249 -15.49 28.14 32.40
C PRO A 249 -15.46 26.60 32.39
N VAL A 250 -14.25 26.06 32.30
CA VAL A 250 -13.97 24.62 32.31
C VAL A 250 -13.13 24.21 33.53
N ASP A 251 -13.08 22.95 33.86
CA ASP A 251 -12.30 22.45 35.00
C ASP A 251 -10.79 22.57 34.73
N ASP A 252 -10.37 22.31 33.47
CA ASP A 252 -8.97 22.47 33.05
C ASP A 252 -8.94 23.04 31.62
N GLY A 253 -8.43 24.24 31.46
CA GLY A 253 -8.26 24.92 30.18
C GLY A 253 -6.88 24.74 29.55
N SER A 254 -5.94 24.08 30.22
CA SER A 254 -4.52 24.02 29.80
C SER A 254 -4.28 23.29 28.47
N GLY A 255 -5.15 22.36 28.14
CA GLY A 255 -5.07 21.61 26.88
C GLY A 255 -5.56 22.36 25.64
N PHE A 256 -6.37 23.43 25.84
CA PHE A 256 -6.94 24.20 24.73
C PHE A 256 -5.97 25.30 24.27
N VAL A 257 -5.08 24.96 23.34
CA VAL A 257 -4.06 25.89 22.84
C VAL A 257 -4.52 26.49 21.52
N VAL A 258 -4.87 27.78 21.53
CA VAL A 258 -5.27 28.49 20.31
C VAL A 258 -4.06 28.65 19.39
N PRO A 259 -4.11 28.11 18.14
CA PRO A 259 -3.01 28.22 17.21
C PRO A 259 -2.79 29.66 16.74
N SER A 260 -1.55 30.00 16.39
CA SER A 260 -1.20 31.33 15.85
C SER A 260 -1.84 31.62 14.48
N SER A 261 -2.20 30.56 13.74
CA SER A 261 -2.95 30.63 12.47
C SER A 261 -3.95 29.48 12.43
N GLY A 262 -5.20 29.78 12.10
CA GLY A 262 -6.28 28.80 12.10
C GLY A 262 -7.33 29.05 13.18
N LYS A 263 -8.29 28.17 13.28
CA LYS A 263 -9.39 28.23 14.24
C LYS A 263 -9.34 26.97 15.12
N LEU A 264 -9.62 27.14 16.39
CA LEU A 264 -9.73 26.04 17.35
C LEU A 264 -11.21 25.80 17.65
N TYR A 265 -11.67 24.60 17.41
CA TYR A 265 -13.06 24.19 17.66
C TYR A 265 -13.12 23.17 18.80
N ALA A 266 -14.20 23.21 19.56
CA ALA A 266 -14.54 22.18 20.53
C ALA A 266 -16.02 21.85 20.44
N GLU A 267 -16.41 20.67 20.91
CA GLU A 267 -17.79 20.17 20.96
C GLU A 267 -18.28 20.10 22.41
N ILE A 268 -19.51 20.49 22.63
CA ILE A 268 -20.25 20.31 23.90
C ILE A 268 -21.65 19.77 23.56
N ASP A 269 -21.94 18.52 23.86
CA ASP A 269 -23.26 17.88 23.64
C ASP A 269 -23.86 18.15 22.25
N GLY A 270 -23.04 18.07 21.20
CA GLY A 270 -23.45 18.29 19.83
C GLY A 270 -23.49 19.78 19.39
N GLU A 271 -23.10 20.71 20.24
CA GLU A 271 -22.82 22.09 19.84
C GLU A 271 -21.35 22.27 19.54
N GLU A 272 -20.99 22.81 18.39
CA GLU A 272 -19.64 23.23 18.09
C GLU A 272 -19.42 24.68 18.51
N ILE A 273 -18.31 24.93 19.18
CA ILE A 273 -17.89 26.26 19.63
C ILE A 273 -16.53 26.59 19.03
N TRP A 274 -16.36 27.83 18.56
CA TRP A 274 -15.05 28.32 18.14
C TRP A 274 -14.35 29.02 19.30
N ILE A 275 -13.23 28.48 19.77
CA ILE A 275 -12.43 29.04 20.84
C ILE A 275 -11.54 30.14 20.26
N LYS A 276 -11.78 31.38 20.69
CA LYS A 276 -11.03 32.58 20.26
C LYS A 276 -9.80 32.85 21.12
N SER A 277 -9.91 32.62 22.42
CA SER A 277 -8.83 32.78 23.37
C SER A 277 -9.05 31.94 24.63
N VAL A 278 -7.98 31.61 25.30
CA VAL A 278 -7.98 30.86 26.56
C VAL A 278 -7.26 31.68 27.62
N SER A 279 -7.88 31.88 28.77
CA SER A 279 -7.30 32.57 29.91
C SER A 279 -7.49 31.75 31.18
N GLY A 280 -6.46 31.00 31.60
CA GLY A 280 -6.59 30.00 32.65
C GLY A 280 -7.64 28.94 32.28
N ASN A 281 -8.67 28.81 33.10
CA ASN A 281 -9.76 27.84 32.87
C ASN A 281 -10.98 28.45 32.17
N ASN A 282 -10.86 29.65 31.60
CA ASN A 282 -11.95 30.31 30.88
C ASN A 282 -11.66 30.32 29.40
N LEU A 283 -12.57 29.74 28.62
CA LEU A 283 -12.55 29.73 27.17
C LEU A 283 -13.42 30.85 26.65
N THR A 284 -12.88 31.84 25.91
CA THR A 284 -13.67 32.82 25.19
C THR A 284 -14.02 32.26 23.83
N VAL A 285 -15.32 32.13 23.57
CA VAL A 285 -15.82 31.38 22.41
C VAL A 285 -16.83 32.15 21.59
N GLU A 286 -17.03 31.70 20.37
CA GLU A 286 -18.20 31.94 19.56
C GLU A 286 -19.08 30.70 19.59
N ARG A 287 -20.33 30.88 20.03
CA ARG A 287 -21.30 29.77 20.20
C ARG A 287 -21.93 29.37 18.89
N GLY A 288 -22.40 28.14 18.82
CA GLY A 288 -23.10 27.64 17.65
C GLY A 288 -22.26 27.69 16.38
N ALA A 289 -20.97 27.43 16.48
CA ALA A 289 -20.08 27.38 15.34
C ALA A 289 -20.51 26.26 14.39
N ASP A 290 -20.09 26.39 13.15
CA ASP A 290 -20.42 25.46 12.07
C ASP A 290 -21.92 25.11 11.94
N GLN A 291 -22.79 26.05 12.32
CA GLN A 291 -24.26 25.96 12.19
C GLN A 291 -24.95 25.00 13.16
N THR A 292 -24.29 24.67 14.28
CA THR A 292 -24.85 23.78 15.30
C THR A 292 -25.82 24.51 16.27
N GLY A 293 -26.08 25.74 16.21
CA GLY A 293 -26.98 26.46 17.10
C GLY A 293 -26.56 26.42 18.59
N ALA A 294 -26.50 27.58 19.23
CA ALA A 294 -26.14 27.68 20.63
C ALA A 294 -27.23 27.09 21.53
N LYS A 295 -26.84 26.25 22.51
CA LYS A 295 -27.68 25.56 23.47
C LYS A 295 -27.25 25.85 24.92
N ALA A 296 -28.16 25.67 25.87
CA ALA A 296 -27.78 25.66 27.26
C ALA A 296 -27.15 24.29 27.65
N HIS A 297 -26.09 24.34 28.43
CA HIS A 297 -25.41 23.11 28.91
C HIS A 297 -25.28 23.15 30.42
N VAL A 298 -25.34 21.97 31.03
CA VAL A 298 -25.23 21.82 32.47
C VAL A 298 -23.78 21.64 32.90
N ARG A 299 -23.49 21.98 34.12
CA ARG A 299 -22.19 21.69 34.76
C ARG A 299 -21.84 20.21 34.61
N GLY A 300 -20.61 19.92 34.28
CA GLY A 300 -20.09 18.57 34.06
C GLY A 300 -20.25 18.05 32.64
N ALA A 301 -20.90 18.82 31.74
CA ALA A 301 -20.90 18.47 30.32
C ALA A 301 -19.48 18.47 29.77
N ALA A 302 -19.14 17.46 28.97
CA ALA A 302 -17.81 17.31 28.42
C ALA A 302 -17.54 18.31 27.30
N VAL A 303 -16.45 19.05 27.39
CA VAL A 303 -15.92 19.95 26.36
C VAL A 303 -14.76 19.21 25.68
N LYS A 304 -14.97 18.79 24.46
CA LYS A 304 -14.01 17.99 23.69
C LYS A 304 -13.36 18.84 22.61
N LEU A 305 -12.04 18.85 22.54
CA LEU A 305 -11.33 19.52 21.47
C LEU A 305 -11.56 18.79 20.14
N ILE A 306 -11.87 19.53 19.10
CA ILE A 306 -11.93 19.01 17.73
C ILE A 306 -10.59 19.31 17.05
N THR A 307 -9.82 18.28 16.75
CA THR A 307 -8.55 18.43 16.02
C THR A 307 -8.73 18.21 14.53
N ASP A 308 -7.77 18.69 13.72
CA ASP A 308 -7.77 18.41 12.28
C ASP A 308 -7.72 16.90 11.98
N ALA A 309 -7.22 16.09 12.93
CA ALA A 309 -7.20 14.64 12.85
C ALA A 309 -8.60 14.05 13.02
N ASP A 310 -9.42 14.57 13.93
CA ASP A 310 -10.80 14.13 14.16
C ASP A 310 -11.69 14.46 12.98
N ASP A 311 -11.44 15.60 12.33
CA ASP A 311 -12.16 16.04 11.12
C ASP A 311 -11.74 15.31 9.84
N ALA A 312 -10.54 14.73 9.82
CA ALA A 312 -9.90 14.22 8.60
C ALA A 312 -9.86 12.71 8.47
N LEU A 313 -10.04 11.95 9.54
CA LEU A 313 -9.81 10.51 9.55
C LEU A 313 -11.13 9.74 9.59
N ILE A 314 -11.42 9.10 8.46
CA ILE A 314 -12.21 7.88 8.44
C ILE A 314 -11.20 6.74 8.53
N PRO A 315 -11.09 5.99 9.65
CA PRO A 315 -10.18 4.87 9.76
C PRO A 315 -10.53 3.75 8.81
N GLU A 316 -9.52 3.00 8.44
CA GLU A 316 -9.68 1.80 7.63
C GLU A 316 -10.51 0.78 8.41
N GLY A 317 -11.73 0.49 7.93
CA GLY A 317 -12.65 -0.48 8.53
C GLY A 317 -13.83 0.09 9.32
N ASP A 318 -13.92 1.40 9.48
CA ASP A 318 -15.15 2.01 10.02
C ASP A 318 -16.21 2.09 8.94
N ASP A 319 -17.41 1.68 9.34
CA ASP A 319 -18.61 1.91 8.55
C ASP A 319 -18.75 3.43 8.38
N PHE A 320 -18.95 3.88 7.13
CA PHE A 320 -19.26 5.26 6.83
C PHE A 320 -20.64 5.59 7.43
N GLY A 321 -20.69 5.76 8.75
CA GLY A 321 -21.89 6.22 9.43
C GLY A 321 -22.20 7.63 8.94
N PHE A 322 -23.05 7.74 7.94
CA PHE A 322 -23.69 9.00 7.61
C PHE A 322 -24.65 9.31 8.74
N ASP A 323 -24.18 10.06 9.72
CA ASP A 323 -25.07 10.74 10.64
C ASP A 323 -25.68 11.92 9.90
N GLY A 324 -26.74 11.60 9.14
CA GLY A 324 -27.55 12.61 8.46
C GLY A 324 -28.42 13.30 9.48
N SER A 325 -27.91 14.35 10.12
CA SER A 325 -28.79 15.24 10.87
C SER A 325 -29.66 16.01 9.87
N VAL A 326 -30.93 15.71 9.87
CA VAL A 326 -31.96 16.52 9.19
C VAL A 326 -32.34 17.65 10.14
N GLU A 327 -31.73 18.81 9.98
CA GLU A 327 -32.22 20.01 10.65
C GLU A 327 -33.37 20.59 9.84
N GLY A 328 -34.60 20.28 10.29
CA GLY A 328 -35.79 20.99 9.85
C GLY A 328 -35.90 22.27 10.63
N PHE A 329 -35.78 23.41 9.97
CA PHE A 329 -36.21 24.67 10.52
C PHE A 329 -37.68 24.86 10.15
N LEU A 330 -38.55 24.88 11.16
CA LEU A 330 -39.90 25.42 11.07
C LEU A 330 -39.86 26.94 11.09
#